data_5c66855221f53d4ce67049761140020e
#
_entry.id   5c66855221f53d4ce67049761140020e
#
_cell.length_a   1.000
_cell.length_b   1.000
_cell.length_c   1.000
_cell.angle_alpha   90.00
_cell.angle_beta   90.00
_cell.angle_gamma   90.00
#
_symmetry.space_group_name_H-M   'P 1'
#
loop_
_entity.id
_entity.type
_entity.pdbx_description
1 polymer ?
#
loop_
_entity_poly.entity_id
_entity_poly.type
_entity_poly.pdbx_seq_one_letter_code
_entity_poly.pdbx_strand_id
1 'polypeptide(L)'
;MQAPSSTKTEQRAVNALETIIDEHSTMIHQFNGNDKEMSWDGYIWLYKKNDGAQSKSNFDGRVSVQIKGHNDPQHKFLNNKKISYPVALGDLKAYATEKGMLYFLIFLDGNQREIFYASLYPSKIADYLEAAQKKGNSGTYNIPFLKLEKDAKKLYIIAKQFDDEAKKQGSAYTPLVQDRIRSDDFDKIKSITLTVVGAKDSYNALLRLSSGDICLYGKTDDDKYPRPMEWIDKSTFFIGKDVNQKISVGEEVFYTQYKCIADSNGGMVLVVSPNLEIRLTENKFNFKIQTSLKEVSRDARFLLRLKSANSFAIEGHRFQYVNLNMPPELEKQLKYIVDLLDTLKMIDFDVNTK
;
A
#
# COMPACT_ATOMS: atom_id res chain seq x y z
N MET A 1 -3.77 3.47 -40.91
CA MET A 1 -4.71 2.46 -40.36
C MET A 1 -5.89 3.20 -39.72
N GLN A 2 -7.13 2.83 -40.11
CA GLN A 2 -8.31 3.37 -39.40
C GLN A 2 -8.32 2.92 -37.94
N ALA A 3 -8.66 3.81 -37.01
CA ALA A 3 -8.86 3.44 -35.59
C ALA A 3 -9.95 2.37 -35.51
N PRO A 4 -9.77 1.31 -34.72
CA PRO A 4 -10.80 0.30 -34.52
C PRO A 4 -12.07 0.94 -33.95
N SER A 5 -13.25 0.40 -34.32
CA SER A 5 -14.52 0.90 -33.78
C SER A 5 -14.54 0.79 -32.25
N SER A 6 -15.32 1.65 -31.57
CA SER A 6 -15.44 1.65 -30.10
C SER A 6 -15.76 0.25 -29.55
N THR A 7 -16.67 -0.48 -30.20
CA THR A 7 -17.06 -1.85 -29.85
C THR A 7 -15.89 -2.85 -29.91
N LYS A 8 -14.99 -2.75 -30.92
CA LYS A 8 -13.80 -3.61 -30.98
C LYS A 8 -12.80 -3.29 -29.89
N THR A 9 -12.62 -2.02 -29.55
CA THR A 9 -11.74 -1.58 -28.47
C THR A 9 -12.25 -2.09 -27.12
N GLU A 10 -13.55 -1.97 -26.87
CA GLU A 10 -14.23 -2.45 -25.68
C GLU A 10 -14.08 -3.98 -25.51
N GLN A 11 -14.39 -4.76 -26.55
CA GLN A 11 -14.23 -6.21 -26.52
C GLN A 11 -12.78 -6.65 -26.28
N ARG A 12 -11.81 -5.97 -26.88
CA ARG A 12 -10.39 -6.27 -26.63
C ARG A 12 -9.95 -5.93 -25.21
N ALA A 13 -10.54 -4.91 -24.60
CA ALA A 13 -10.30 -4.58 -23.22
C ALA A 13 -10.87 -5.67 -22.28
N VAL A 14 -12.10 -6.10 -22.52
CA VAL A 14 -12.71 -7.22 -21.79
C VAL A 14 -11.85 -8.47 -21.87
N ASN A 15 -11.49 -8.91 -23.08
CA ASN A 15 -10.65 -10.09 -23.29
C ASN A 15 -9.28 -9.99 -22.60
N ALA A 16 -8.75 -8.76 -22.45
CA ALA A 16 -7.49 -8.54 -21.76
C ALA A 16 -7.58 -8.84 -20.25
N LEU A 17 -8.71 -8.50 -19.64
CA LEU A 17 -8.95 -8.78 -18.23
C LEU A 17 -9.32 -10.25 -18.00
N GLU A 18 -10.16 -10.82 -18.87
CA GLU A 18 -10.52 -12.25 -18.87
C GLU A 18 -9.28 -13.15 -18.88
N THR A 19 -8.31 -12.85 -19.77
CA THR A 19 -7.05 -13.60 -19.84
C THR A 19 -6.34 -13.69 -18.50
N ILE A 20 -6.30 -12.61 -17.72
CA ILE A 20 -5.64 -12.61 -16.41
C ILE A 20 -6.48 -13.37 -15.37
N ILE A 21 -7.82 -13.25 -15.42
CA ILE A 21 -8.70 -13.95 -14.49
C ILE A 21 -8.59 -15.45 -14.68
N ASP A 22 -8.57 -15.93 -15.93
CA ASP A 22 -8.53 -17.36 -16.28
C ASP A 22 -7.23 -18.06 -15.87
N GLU A 23 -6.14 -17.30 -15.66
CA GLU A 23 -4.90 -17.83 -15.10
C GLU A 23 -5.02 -18.19 -13.60
N HIS A 24 -6.12 -17.81 -12.91
CA HIS A 24 -6.31 -18.07 -11.49
C HIS A 24 -7.53 -18.95 -11.24
N SER A 25 -7.31 -20.16 -10.80
CA SER A 25 -8.32 -21.22 -10.65
C SER A 25 -9.45 -20.94 -9.64
N THR A 26 -9.31 -19.92 -8.77
CA THR A 26 -10.36 -19.52 -7.81
C THR A 26 -11.09 -18.23 -8.22
N MET A 27 -10.86 -17.72 -9.42
CA MET A 27 -11.61 -16.62 -10.02
C MET A 27 -12.36 -17.08 -11.26
N ILE A 28 -13.54 -16.52 -11.48
CA ILE A 28 -14.30 -16.68 -12.72
C ILE A 28 -14.83 -15.32 -13.11
N HIS A 29 -14.69 -14.99 -14.39
CA HIS A 29 -15.35 -13.80 -14.94
C HIS A 29 -16.76 -14.13 -15.43
N GLN A 30 -17.66 -13.17 -15.28
CA GLN A 30 -18.98 -13.15 -15.91
C GLN A 30 -19.22 -11.72 -16.41
N PHE A 31 -18.75 -11.45 -17.62
CA PHE A 31 -18.92 -10.14 -18.24
C PHE A 31 -19.98 -10.20 -19.32
N ASN A 32 -20.89 -9.22 -19.31
CA ASN A 32 -22.01 -9.13 -20.24
C ASN A 32 -21.55 -8.49 -21.55
N GLY A 33 -21.36 -9.29 -22.60
CA GLY A 33 -20.81 -8.83 -23.87
C GLY A 33 -21.72 -7.93 -24.72
N ASN A 34 -23.04 -7.93 -24.50
CA ASN A 34 -24.01 -7.20 -25.34
C ASN A 34 -25.19 -6.58 -24.59
N ASP A 35 -25.44 -6.93 -23.35
CA ASP A 35 -26.47 -6.30 -22.52
C ASP A 35 -25.82 -5.16 -21.71
N LYS A 36 -26.11 -3.94 -22.10
CA LYS A 36 -25.77 -2.77 -21.29
C LYS A 36 -26.67 -2.72 -20.09
N GLU A 37 -26.31 -3.46 -19.04
CA GLU A 37 -26.80 -3.10 -17.71
C GLU A 37 -26.37 -1.65 -17.44
N MET A 38 -27.26 -0.86 -16.81
CA MET A 38 -27.14 0.60 -16.79
C MET A 38 -25.86 1.12 -16.10
N SER A 39 -25.08 0.28 -15.42
CA SER A 39 -24.01 0.79 -14.54
C SER A 39 -22.75 -0.08 -14.39
N TRP A 40 -22.71 -1.31 -14.90
CA TRP A 40 -21.52 -2.19 -14.80
C TRP A 40 -21.47 -3.24 -15.91
N ASP A 41 -20.24 -3.77 -16.17
CA ASP A 41 -20.01 -4.71 -17.28
C ASP A 41 -20.12 -6.18 -16.84
N GLY A 42 -20.22 -6.45 -15.54
CA GLY A 42 -20.34 -7.81 -15.00
C GLY A 42 -19.66 -8.03 -13.66
N TYR A 43 -19.21 -9.26 -13.43
CA TYR A 43 -18.74 -9.70 -12.13
C TYR A 43 -17.48 -10.55 -12.23
N ILE A 44 -16.65 -10.47 -11.16
CA ILE A 44 -15.63 -11.47 -10.83
C ILE A 44 -16.18 -12.29 -9.65
N TRP A 45 -16.31 -13.61 -9.86
CA TRP A 45 -16.72 -14.55 -8.82
C TRP A 45 -15.46 -15.11 -8.14
N LEU A 46 -15.50 -15.21 -6.82
CA LEU A 46 -14.40 -15.67 -5.98
C LEU A 46 -14.79 -16.99 -5.30
N TYR A 47 -13.84 -17.93 -5.27
CA TYR A 47 -14.00 -19.26 -4.67
C TYR A 47 -12.92 -19.52 -3.64
N LYS A 48 -13.24 -20.29 -2.57
CA LYS A 48 -12.32 -20.53 -1.43
C LYS A 48 -11.19 -21.51 -1.73
N LYS A 49 -11.43 -22.48 -2.61
CA LYS A 49 -10.50 -23.60 -2.85
C LYS A 49 -10.21 -23.77 -4.34
N ASN A 50 -9.01 -24.27 -4.57
CA ASN A 50 -8.50 -24.60 -5.90
C ASN A 50 -8.68 -26.11 -6.21
N ASP A 51 -9.83 -26.71 -5.86
CA ASP A 51 -10.12 -28.13 -6.09
C ASP A 51 -10.85 -28.40 -7.41
N GLY A 52 -10.90 -27.43 -8.30
CA GLY A 52 -11.58 -27.50 -9.59
C GLY A 52 -13.11 -27.51 -9.50
N ALA A 53 -13.68 -27.59 -8.32
CA ALA A 53 -15.11 -27.61 -8.13
C ALA A 53 -15.63 -26.18 -7.86
N GLN A 54 -16.14 -25.54 -8.90
CA GLN A 54 -16.91 -24.30 -8.83
C GLN A 54 -18.29 -24.60 -8.25
N SER A 55 -18.32 -25.07 -7.00
CA SER A 55 -19.54 -25.46 -6.32
C SER A 55 -20.11 -24.31 -5.48
N LYS A 56 -21.41 -24.32 -5.25
CA LYS A 56 -22.06 -23.36 -4.36
C LYS A 56 -21.46 -23.34 -2.95
N SER A 57 -20.94 -24.47 -2.48
CA SER A 57 -20.30 -24.60 -1.17
C SER A 57 -18.93 -23.90 -1.09
N ASN A 58 -18.25 -23.72 -2.21
CA ASN A 58 -16.95 -23.07 -2.30
C ASN A 58 -17.06 -21.60 -2.71
N PHE A 59 -18.26 -21.09 -2.98
CA PHE A 59 -18.48 -19.68 -3.29
C PHE A 59 -18.07 -18.81 -2.11
N ASP A 60 -17.22 -17.81 -2.36
CA ASP A 60 -16.64 -16.94 -1.34
C ASP A 60 -17.12 -15.48 -1.48
N GLY A 61 -17.32 -15.02 -2.71
CA GLY A 61 -17.79 -13.68 -2.96
C GLY A 61 -17.96 -13.32 -4.43
N ARG A 62 -18.46 -12.11 -4.64
CA ARG A 62 -18.71 -11.56 -5.97
C ARG A 62 -18.34 -10.07 -5.98
N VAL A 63 -17.54 -9.65 -6.94
CA VAL A 63 -17.11 -8.26 -7.12
C VAL A 63 -17.74 -7.72 -8.39
N SER A 64 -18.45 -6.60 -8.28
CA SER A 64 -18.99 -5.85 -9.44
C SER A 64 -17.85 -5.14 -10.17
N VAL A 65 -17.84 -5.21 -11.50
CA VAL A 65 -16.75 -4.74 -12.34
C VAL A 65 -17.23 -3.79 -13.42
N GLN A 66 -16.50 -2.68 -13.59
CA GLN A 66 -16.59 -1.80 -14.76
C GLN A 66 -15.28 -1.86 -15.56
N ILE A 67 -15.40 -2.00 -16.88
CA ILE A 67 -14.24 -2.09 -17.77
C ILE A 67 -14.34 -0.99 -18.83
N LYS A 68 -13.32 -0.17 -18.99
CA LYS A 68 -13.27 0.84 -20.04
C LYS A 68 -12.00 0.70 -20.88
N GLY A 69 -12.21 0.43 -22.16
CA GLY A 69 -11.12 0.28 -23.14
C GLY A 69 -10.78 1.59 -23.83
N HIS A 70 -9.51 1.86 -24.00
CA HIS A 70 -8.97 3.01 -24.71
C HIS A 70 -7.88 2.59 -25.69
N ASN A 71 -7.83 3.20 -26.86
CA ASN A 71 -6.69 3.08 -27.75
C ASN A 71 -5.60 4.07 -27.29
N ASP A 72 -4.36 3.61 -27.15
CA ASP A 72 -3.19 4.41 -26.76
C ASP A 72 -2.02 4.21 -27.72
N PRO A 73 -2.15 4.60 -29.02
CA PRO A 73 -1.12 4.38 -30.02
C PRO A 73 0.17 5.16 -29.77
N GLN A 74 0.16 6.09 -28.83
CA GLN A 74 1.32 6.90 -28.45
C GLN A 74 1.98 6.42 -27.16
N HIS A 75 1.52 5.32 -26.58
CA HIS A 75 2.04 4.73 -25.33
C HIS A 75 2.14 5.73 -24.15
N LYS A 76 1.20 6.65 -24.03
CA LYS A 76 1.21 7.71 -23.01
C LYS A 76 1.26 7.16 -21.59
N PHE A 77 0.72 5.94 -21.37
CA PHE A 77 0.52 5.38 -20.04
C PHE A 77 1.43 4.19 -19.73
N LEU A 78 2.32 3.80 -20.67
CA LEU A 78 3.16 2.60 -20.55
C LEU A 78 3.99 2.57 -19.26
N ASN A 79 4.59 3.69 -18.88
CA ASN A 79 5.51 3.79 -17.74
C ASN A 79 4.85 4.34 -16.47
N ASN A 80 3.57 4.64 -16.52
CA ASN A 80 2.88 5.24 -15.38
C ASN A 80 2.53 4.17 -14.34
N LYS A 81 2.88 4.41 -13.08
CA LYS A 81 2.44 3.56 -11.95
C LYS A 81 1.03 3.94 -11.47
N LYS A 82 0.63 5.19 -11.72
CA LYS A 82 -0.66 5.78 -11.30
C LYS A 82 -1.09 6.79 -12.36
N ILE A 83 -2.38 6.81 -12.68
CA ILE A 83 -2.99 7.79 -13.58
C ILE A 83 -4.20 8.43 -12.90
N SER A 84 -4.62 9.59 -13.37
CA SER A 84 -5.87 10.24 -12.96
C SER A 84 -6.85 10.21 -14.14
N TYR A 85 -8.09 9.76 -13.88
CA TYR A 85 -9.09 9.60 -14.92
C TYR A 85 -10.44 10.18 -14.47
N PRO A 86 -11.16 10.92 -15.35
CA PRO A 86 -12.46 11.49 -15.03
C PRO A 86 -13.54 10.41 -15.03
N VAL A 87 -14.25 10.26 -13.92
CA VAL A 87 -15.43 9.38 -13.78
C VAL A 87 -16.66 10.25 -13.58
N ALA A 88 -17.75 9.91 -14.26
CA ALA A 88 -19.00 10.67 -14.14
C ALA A 88 -19.58 10.56 -12.72
N LEU A 89 -20.07 11.66 -12.18
CA LEU A 89 -20.67 11.68 -10.84
C LEU A 89 -21.96 10.83 -10.78
N GLY A 90 -22.66 10.70 -11.90
CA GLY A 90 -23.81 9.79 -12.03
C GLY A 90 -23.40 8.33 -11.85
N ASP A 91 -22.30 7.92 -12.48
CA ASP A 91 -21.77 6.55 -12.35
C ASP A 91 -21.31 6.28 -10.92
N LEU A 92 -20.61 7.23 -10.27
CA LEU A 92 -20.22 7.09 -8.87
C LEU A 92 -21.41 6.89 -7.94
N LYS A 93 -22.51 7.62 -8.16
CA LYS A 93 -23.74 7.44 -7.38
C LYS A 93 -24.35 6.05 -7.60
N ALA A 94 -24.37 5.56 -8.84
CA ALA A 94 -24.85 4.21 -9.15
C ALA A 94 -23.96 3.14 -8.49
N TYR A 95 -22.63 3.26 -8.58
CA TYR A 95 -21.70 2.33 -7.93
C TYR A 95 -21.85 2.31 -6.41
N ALA A 96 -22.19 3.43 -5.80
CA ALA A 96 -22.43 3.49 -4.37
C ALA A 96 -23.63 2.65 -3.93
N THR A 97 -24.67 2.49 -4.77
CA THR A 97 -25.82 1.63 -4.48
C THR A 97 -25.50 0.14 -4.57
N GLU A 98 -24.44 -0.23 -5.29
CA GLU A 98 -23.99 -1.60 -5.56
C GLU A 98 -22.83 -2.08 -4.66
N LYS A 99 -22.67 -1.55 -3.48
CA LYS A 99 -21.56 -1.87 -2.56
C LYS A 99 -20.16 -1.51 -3.12
N GLY A 100 -20.13 -0.56 -4.05
CA GLY A 100 -18.89 -0.14 -4.71
C GLY A 100 -18.61 -0.88 -6.02
N MET A 101 -17.46 -0.59 -6.62
CA MET A 101 -17.08 -1.04 -7.95
C MET A 101 -15.57 -1.23 -8.05
N LEU A 102 -15.14 -2.34 -8.62
CA LEU A 102 -13.76 -2.50 -9.08
C LEU A 102 -13.69 -2.04 -10.54
N TYR A 103 -13.11 -0.87 -10.76
CA TYR A 103 -13.12 -0.21 -12.06
C TYR A 103 -11.77 -0.39 -12.75
N PHE A 104 -11.78 -0.90 -13.99
CA PHE A 104 -10.61 -1.11 -14.82
C PHE A 104 -10.57 -0.15 -16.01
N LEU A 105 -9.40 0.46 -16.23
CA LEU A 105 -9.06 1.20 -17.44
C LEU A 105 -8.00 0.41 -18.20
N ILE A 106 -8.28 0.09 -19.46
CA ILE A 106 -7.40 -0.75 -20.26
C ILE A 106 -6.99 0.03 -21.52
N PHE A 107 -5.70 0.33 -21.59
CA PHE A 107 -5.10 1.03 -22.71
C PHE A 107 -4.48 0.01 -23.68
N LEU A 108 -4.88 0.11 -24.94
CA LEU A 108 -4.55 -0.85 -25.99
C LEU A 108 -3.72 -0.20 -27.10
N ASP A 109 -2.60 -0.84 -27.47
CA ASP A 109 -1.90 -0.58 -28.69
C ASP A 109 -1.41 -1.87 -29.35
N GLY A 110 -1.94 -2.18 -30.53
CA GLY A 110 -1.66 -3.46 -31.16
C GLY A 110 -1.92 -4.64 -30.21
N ASN A 111 -0.85 -5.36 -29.85
CA ASN A 111 -0.89 -6.46 -28.88
C ASN A 111 -0.49 -6.04 -27.45
N GLN A 112 -0.06 -4.79 -27.28
CA GLN A 112 0.31 -4.27 -25.96
C GLN A 112 -0.93 -3.80 -25.20
N ARG A 113 -0.93 -4.03 -23.90
CA ARG A 113 -2.05 -3.72 -23.02
C ARG A 113 -1.49 -3.21 -21.70
N GLU A 114 -2.00 -2.06 -21.25
CA GLU A 114 -1.73 -1.54 -19.92
C GLU A 114 -3.04 -1.43 -19.15
N ILE A 115 -3.09 -2.05 -17.99
CA ILE A 115 -4.29 -2.13 -17.16
C ILE A 115 -4.08 -1.30 -15.91
N PHE A 116 -5.05 -0.44 -15.63
CA PHE A 116 -5.12 0.32 -14.38
C PHE A 116 -6.44 -0.01 -13.70
N TYR A 117 -6.47 0.07 -12.37
CA TYR A 117 -7.66 -0.20 -11.59
C TYR A 117 -7.88 0.84 -10.48
N ALA A 118 -9.13 0.99 -10.09
CA ALA A 118 -9.52 1.74 -8.91
C ALA A 118 -10.52 0.91 -8.11
N SER A 119 -10.27 0.74 -6.81
CA SER A 119 -11.20 0.13 -5.87
C SER A 119 -12.13 1.20 -5.32
N LEU A 120 -13.31 1.31 -5.91
CA LEU A 120 -14.33 2.30 -5.57
C LEU A 120 -15.23 1.74 -4.47
N TYR A 121 -14.76 1.73 -3.24
CA TYR A 121 -15.54 1.34 -2.06
C TYR A 121 -16.63 2.38 -1.74
N PRO A 122 -17.74 2.01 -1.11
CA PRO A 122 -18.82 2.95 -0.79
C PRO A 122 -18.35 4.20 -0.05
N SER A 123 -17.54 4.05 0.99
CA SER A 123 -17.00 5.20 1.75
C SER A 123 -16.09 6.08 0.91
N LYS A 124 -15.27 5.50 0.03
CA LYS A 124 -14.37 6.23 -0.86
C LYS A 124 -15.13 6.99 -1.96
N ILE A 125 -16.19 6.39 -2.48
CA ILE A 125 -17.11 7.07 -3.41
C ILE A 125 -17.75 8.29 -2.74
N ALA A 126 -18.19 8.15 -1.48
CA ALA A 126 -18.74 9.27 -0.73
C ALA A 126 -17.76 10.43 -0.60
N ASP A 127 -16.46 10.12 -0.34
CA ASP A 127 -15.41 11.15 -0.31
C ASP A 127 -15.25 11.86 -1.64
N TYR A 128 -15.27 11.13 -2.74
CA TYR A 128 -15.18 11.73 -4.08
C TYR A 128 -16.39 12.60 -4.41
N LEU A 129 -17.60 12.16 -4.04
CA LEU A 129 -18.83 12.94 -4.25
C LEU A 129 -18.82 14.21 -3.41
N GLU A 130 -18.41 14.14 -2.13
CA GLU A 130 -18.29 15.31 -1.24
C GLU A 130 -17.22 16.27 -1.77
N ALA A 131 -16.05 15.76 -2.18
CA ALA A 131 -14.98 16.58 -2.74
C ALA A 131 -15.38 17.25 -4.06
N ALA A 132 -16.16 16.56 -4.91
CA ALA A 132 -16.70 17.12 -6.14
C ALA A 132 -17.68 18.25 -5.86
N GLN A 133 -18.58 18.06 -4.87
CA GLN A 133 -19.54 19.09 -4.46
C GLN A 133 -18.84 20.33 -3.91
N LYS A 134 -17.83 20.16 -3.04
CA LYS A 134 -17.02 21.29 -2.50
C LYS A 134 -16.31 22.08 -3.61
N LYS A 135 -15.92 21.43 -4.70
CA LYS A 135 -15.28 22.06 -5.87
C LYS A 135 -16.27 22.64 -6.89
N GLY A 136 -17.58 22.48 -6.67
CA GLY A 136 -18.61 22.90 -7.62
C GLY A 136 -18.65 22.07 -8.91
N ASN A 137 -18.07 20.86 -8.91
CA ASN A 137 -18.09 19.97 -10.07
C ASN A 137 -19.47 19.35 -10.23
N SER A 138 -20.06 19.44 -11.44
CA SER A 138 -21.38 18.88 -11.73
C SER A 138 -21.37 17.67 -12.69
N GLY A 139 -20.28 17.41 -13.39
CA GLY A 139 -20.21 16.38 -14.43
C GLY A 139 -19.34 15.18 -14.05
N THR A 140 -18.06 15.38 -13.85
CA THR A 140 -17.07 14.34 -13.59
C THR A 140 -16.17 14.70 -12.41
N TYR A 141 -15.55 13.68 -11.82
CA TYR A 141 -14.50 13.84 -10.82
C TYR A 141 -13.28 12.99 -11.19
N ASN A 142 -12.08 13.55 -11.06
CA ASN A 142 -10.84 12.85 -11.36
C ASN A 142 -10.47 11.88 -10.25
N ILE A 143 -10.44 10.59 -10.57
CA ILE A 143 -10.13 9.50 -9.66
C ILE A 143 -8.74 8.94 -9.97
N PRO A 144 -7.93 8.63 -8.96
CA PRO A 144 -6.65 7.95 -9.15
C PRO A 144 -6.87 6.47 -9.45
N PHE A 145 -6.18 5.96 -10.49
CA PHE A 145 -6.11 4.55 -10.85
C PHE A 145 -4.67 4.06 -10.72
N LEU A 146 -4.47 2.90 -10.13
CA LEU A 146 -3.16 2.27 -9.96
C LEU A 146 -2.91 1.27 -11.07
N LYS A 147 -1.66 1.14 -11.52
CA LYS A 147 -1.29 0.14 -12.51
C LYS A 147 -1.47 -1.26 -11.94
N LEU A 148 -2.20 -2.12 -12.65
CA LEU A 148 -2.32 -3.54 -12.35
C LEU A 148 -1.12 -4.26 -12.98
N GLU A 149 -0.34 -4.96 -12.18
CA GLU A 149 0.64 -5.89 -12.71
C GLU A 149 -0.09 -7.09 -13.34
N LYS A 150 0.42 -7.59 -14.46
CA LYS A 150 -0.15 -8.74 -15.19
C LYS A 150 0.11 -10.04 -14.42
N ASP A 151 -0.49 -10.14 -13.24
CA ASP A 151 -0.34 -11.25 -12.29
C ASP A 151 -1.71 -11.60 -11.71
N ALA A 152 -2.20 -12.76 -12.06
CA ALA A 152 -3.50 -13.27 -11.62
C ALA A 152 -3.62 -13.38 -10.08
N LYS A 153 -2.51 -13.66 -9.37
CA LYS A 153 -2.50 -13.71 -7.90
C LYS A 153 -2.70 -12.32 -7.30
N LYS A 154 -2.10 -11.29 -7.92
CA LYS A 154 -2.30 -9.89 -7.49
C LYS A 154 -3.74 -9.45 -7.73
N LEU A 155 -4.29 -9.77 -8.89
CA LEU A 155 -5.70 -9.49 -9.19
C LEU A 155 -6.64 -10.18 -8.19
N TYR A 156 -6.37 -11.47 -7.87
CA TYR A 156 -7.15 -12.18 -6.84
C TYR A 156 -7.11 -11.49 -5.48
N ILE A 157 -5.93 -11.04 -5.05
CA ILE A 157 -5.78 -10.33 -3.78
C ILE A 157 -6.57 -9.02 -3.78
N ILE A 158 -6.51 -8.25 -4.87
CA ILE A 158 -7.25 -7.00 -5.03
C ILE A 158 -8.77 -7.27 -4.99
N ALA A 159 -9.25 -8.25 -5.76
CA ALA A 159 -10.65 -8.60 -5.82
C ALA A 159 -11.16 -9.14 -4.47
N LYS A 160 -10.39 -10.00 -3.80
CA LYS A 160 -10.74 -10.52 -2.49
C LYS A 160 -10.76 -9.46 -1.41
N GLN A 161 -9.77 -8.57 -1.39
CA GLN A 161 -9.76 -7.43 -0.48
C GLN A 161 -10.94 -6.50 -0.73
N PHE A 162 -11.28 -6.28 -2.01
CA PHE A 162 -12.44 -5.48 -2.37
C PHE A 162 -13.73 -6.09 -1.83
N ASP A 163 -13.97 -7.37 -2.05
CA ASP A 163 -15.17 -8.07 -1.58
C ASP A 163 -15.29 -8.02 -0.04
N ASP A 164 -14.20 -8.29 0.67
CA ASP A 164 -14.18 -8.30 2.13
C ASP A 164 -14.42 -6.89 2.72
N GLU A 165 -13.81 -5.85 2.15
CA GLU A 165 -14.01 -4.47 2.58
C GLU A 165 -15.42 -3.96 2.22
N ALA A 166 -15.92 -4.27 1.03
CA ALA A 166 -17.28 -3.92 0.62
C ALA A 166 -18.33 -4.58 1.52
N LYS A 167 -18.10 -5.83 1.94
CA LYS A 167 -18.97 -6.54 2.91
C LYS A 167 -18.98 -5.87 4.29
N LYS A 168 -17.81 -5.38 4.76
CA LYS A 168 -17.73 -4.67 6.05
C LYS A 168 -18.40 -3.31 6.01
N GLN A 169 -18.27 -2.58 4.91
CA GLN A 169 -18.93 -1.29 4.72
C GLN A 169 -20.45 -1.44 4.54
N GLY A 170 -20.88 -2.67 4.31
CA GLY A 170 -22.28 -3.08 4.41
C GLY A 170 -23.11 -2.85 3.16
N SER A 171 -24.27 -3.52 3.19
CA SER A 171 -25.38 -3.27 2.26
C SER A 171 -26.13 -1.97 2.59
N ALA A 172 -25.89 -1.39 3.76
CA ALA A 172 -26.48 -0.15 4.18
C ALA A 172 -25.57 1.03 3.80
N TYR A 173 -25.52 1.32 2.51
CA TYR A 173 -24.87 2.51 1.97
C TYR A 173 -25.23 3.78 2.74
N THR A 174 -26.47 3.90 3.17
CA THR A 174 -26.98 5.17 3.66
C THR A 174 -26.55 5.54 5.09
N PRO A 175 -26.61 4.70 6.11
CA PRO A 175 -26.22 5.12 7.47
C PRO A 175 -24.72 5.04 7.74
N LEU A 176 -24.02 3.99 7.25
CA LEU A 176 -22.62 3.73 7.63
C LEU A 176 -21.62 4.66 6.96
N VAL A 177 -21.91 5.11 5.74
CA VAL A 177 -21.04 6.07 5.05
C VAL A 177 -21.22 7.48 5.57
N GLN A 178 -22.44 7.83 6.01
CA GLN A 178 -22.72 9.11 6.67
C GLN A 178 -22.24 9.14 8.12
N ASP A 179 -22.15 7.98 8.76
CA ASP A 179 -21.79 7.83 10.18
C ASP A 179 -20.33 7.35 10.38
N ARG A 180 -19.43 7.79 9.54
CA ARG A 180 -18.02 7.49 9.75
C ARG A 180 -17.42 8.40 10.83
N ILE A 181 -16.42 7.87 11.53
CA ILE A 181 -15.67 8.65 12.52
C ILE A 181 -14.85 9.71 11.78
N ARG A 182 -15.05 10.96 12.12
CA ARG A 182 -14.31 12.11 11.57
C ARG A 182 -13.17 12.51 12.51
N SER A 183 -12.26 13.34 12.02
CA SER A 183 -11.11 13.84 12.79
C SER A 183 -11.49 14.43 14.15
N ASP A 184 -12.65 15.08 14.23
CA ASP A 184 -13.15 15.73 15.45
C ASP A 184 -13.55 14.72 16.55
N ASP A 185 -13.70 13.44 16.19
CA ASP A 185 -14.04 12.34 17.11
C ASP A 185 -12.86 11.45 17.47
N PHE A 186 -11.65 11.76 17.00
CA PHE A 186 -10.48 10.90 17.19
C PHE A 186 -10.13 10.70 18.68
N ASP A 187 -10.38 11.68 19.52
CA ASP A 187 -10.16 11.57 20.98
C ASP A 187 -11.07 10.55 21.66
N LYS A 188 -12.17 10.15 21.02
CA LYS A 188 -13.14 9.18 21.53
C LYS A 188 -12.83 7.75 21.08
N ILE A 189 -11.81 7.56 20.25
CA ILE A 189 -11.51 6.24 19.67
C ILE A 189 -10.83 5.35 20.72
N LYS A 190 -11.43 4.21 21.02
CA LYS A 190 -10.84 3.18 21.89
C LYS A 190 -10.00 2.15 21.17
N SER A 191 -10.38 1.81 19.95
CA SER A 191 -9.64 0.83 19.16
C SER A 191 -9.67 1.18 17.69
N ILE A 192 -8.55 0.89 17.00
CA ILE A 192 -8.43 0.97 15.55
C ILE A 192 -8.22 -0.44 15.03
N THR A 193 -9.01 -0.82 14.04
CA THR A 193 -8.92 -2.13 13.39
C THR A 193 -8.54 -1.97 11.93
N LEU A 194 -7.67 -2.86 11.50
CA LEU A 194 -7.15 -2.94 10.17
C LEU A 194 -7.24 -4.40 9.69
N THR A 195 -7.71 -4.63 8.47
CA THR A 195 -7.78 -5.97 7.89
C THR A 195 -6.92 -6.08 6.66
N VAL A 196 -6.12 -7.14 6.61
CA VAL A 196 -5.27 -7.47 5.47
C VAL A 196 -5.57 -8.88 4.98
N VAL A 197 -6.00 -8.98 3.72
CA VAL A 197 -6.35 -10.26 3.09
C VAL A 197 -5.10 -11.01 2.64
N GLY A 198 -5.09 -12.33 2.83
CA GLY A 198 -4.07 -13.24 2.32
C GLY A 198 -2.69 -13.11 2.98
N ALA A 199 -2.59 -12.44 4.11
CA ALA A 199 -1.37 -12.43 4.90
C ALA A 199 -1.25 -13.73 5.73
N LYS A 200 -0.06 -14.35 5.70
CA LYS A 200 0.22 -15.55 6.49
C LYS A 200 0.56 -15.24 7.95
N ASP A 201 1.07 -14.05 8.19
CA ASP A 201 1.50 -13.55 9.49
C ASP A 201 1.49 -12.02 9.52
N SER A 202 1.75 -11.44 10.67
CA SER A 202 1.77 -9.98 10.86
C SER A 202 2.77 -9.26 9.96
N TYR A 203 3.92 -9.89 9.67
CA TYR A 203 4.94 -9.30 8.80
C TYR A 203 4.48 -9.25 7.34
N ASN A 204 3.90 -10.36 6.84
CA ASN A 204 3.28 -10.39 5.51
C ASN A 204 2.10 -9.43 5.41
N ALA A 205 1.35 -9.24 6.51
CA ALA A 205 0.31 -8.22 6.59
C ALA A 205 0.90 -6.81 6.38
N LEU A 206 1.98 -6.48 7.07
CA LEU A 206 2.66 -5.19 6.96
C LEU A 206 3.16 -4.92 5.53
N LEU A 207 3.80 -5.91 4.89
CA LEU A 207 4.26 -5.80 3.51
C LEU A 207 3.09 -5.56 2.52
N ARG A 208 1.94 -6.18 2.77
CA ARG A 208 0.74 -6.01 1.94
C ARG A 208 0.05 -4.68 2.15
N LEU A 209 0.09 -4.13 3.37
CA LEU A 209 -0.42 -2.79 3.66
C LEU A 209 0.31 -1.71 2.86
N SER A 210 1.58 -1.92 2.53
CA SER A 210 2.33 -1.01 1.66
C SER A 210 1.87 -1.05 0.19
N SER A 211 1.03 -2.00 -0.22
CA SER A 211 0.66 -2.23 -1.62
C SER A 211 -0.74 -1.78 -2.05
N GLY A 212 -1.59 -1.30 -1.15
CA GLY A 212 -2.99 -0.93 -1.45
C GLY A 212 -3.52 0.26 -0.65
N ASP A 213 -4.68 0.74 -1.03
CA ASP A 213 -5.45 1.68 -0.22
C ASP A 213 -5.97 0.95 1.03
N ILE A 214 -5.82 1.57 2.19
CA ILE A 214 -6.19 0.99 3.47
C ILE A 214 -7.31 1.81 4.08
N CYS A 215 -8.43 1.17 4.44
CA CYS A 215 -9.45 1.77 5.25
C CYS A 215 -9.21 1.44 6.73
N LEU A 216 -9.09 2.46 7.55
CA LEU A 216 -9.10 2.31 9.00
C LEU A 216 -10.54 2.26 9.49
N TYR A 217 -10.77 1.36 10.46
CA TYR A 217 -12.02 1.27 11.19
C TYR A 217 -11.76 1.62 12.65
N GLY A 218 -12.49 2.60 13.14
CA GLY A 218 -12.46 3.00 14.55
C GLY A 218 -13.68 2.49 15.30
N LYS A 219 -13.53 2.35 16.62
CA LYS A 219 -14.63 2.06 17.53
C LYS A 219 -14.54 2.97 18.74
N THR A 220 -15.64 3.65 19.05
CA THR A 220 -15.86 4.43 20.28
C THR A 220 -16.63 3.59 21.31
N ASP A 221 -16.90 4.14 22.48
CA ASP A 221 -17.69 3.46 23.52
C ASP A 221 -19.12 3.17 23.09
N ASP A 222 -19.71 4.08 22.34
CA ASP A 222 -21.10 4.02 21.92
C ASP A 222 -21.31 3.11 20.71
N ASP A 223 -20.22 2.68 20.07
CA ASP A 223 -20.31 1.88 18.84
C ASP A 223 -20.47 0.39 19.13
N LYS A 224 -21.51 -0.21 18.55
CA LYS A 224 -21.67 -1.66 18.56
C LYS A 224 -20.65 -2.36 17.65
N TYR A 225 -20.33 -1.76 16.51
CA TYR A 225 -19.40 -2.28 15.52
C TYR A 225 -18.39 -1.21 15.10
N PRO A 226 -17.17 -1.59 14.66
CA PRO A 226 -16.22 -0.63 14.12
C PRO A 226 -16.80 0.10 12.91
N ARG A 227 -16.62 1.42 12.84
CA ARG A 227 -17.04 2.28 11.72
C ARG A 227 -15.86 2.69 10.85
N PRO A 228 -16.04 2.87 9.53
CA PRO A 228 -14.99 3.43 8.68
C PRO A 228 -14.53 4.78 9.22
N MET A 229 -13.23 5.02 9.21
CA MET A 229 -12.62 6.28 9.59
C MET A 229 -12.12 7.01 8.35
N GLU A 230 -10.95 6.65 7.94
CA GLU A 230 -10.21 7.34 6.90
C GLU A 230 -9.50 6.33 5.99
N TRP A 231 -9.39 6.70 4.71
CA TRP A 231 -8.55 6.00 3.75
C TRP A 231 -7.13 6.54 3.84
N ILE A 232 -6.19 5.65 4.08
CA ILE A 232 -4.78 6.01 4.15
C ILE A 232 -4.15 5.76 2.79
N ASP A 233 -3.55 6.81 2.22
CA ASP A 233 -2.71 6.68 1.03
C ASP A 233 -1.38 6.01 1.43
N LYS A 234 -0.88 5.12 0.59
CA LYS A 234 0.42 4.45 0.71
C LYS A 234 1.57 5.38 1.11
N SER A 235 1.53 6.62 0.63
CA SER A 235 2.62 7.58 0.85
C SER A 235 2.70 8.10 2.29
N THR A 236 1.65 7.92 3.08
CA THR A 236 1.54 8.49 4.43
C THR A 236 1.58 7.45 5.55
N PHE A 237 1.52 6.17 5.20
CA PHE A 237 1.41 5.10 6.20
C PHE A 237 2.71 4.33 6.37
N PHE A 238 3.36 4.54 7.51
CA PHE A 238 4.52 3.77 7.93
C PHE A 238 4.13 2.86 9.10
N ILE A 239 4.02 1.56 8.84
CA ILE A 239 3.83 0.60 9.92
C ILE A 239 5.19 0.17 10.42
N GLY A 240 5.49 0.52 11.67
CA GLY A 240 6.68 0.06 12.36
C GLY A 240 6.34 -1.01 13.39
N LYS A 241 7.11 -2.09 13.41
CA LYS A 241 7.10 -3.08 14.47
C LYS A 241 8.36 -2.91 15.30
N ASP A 242 8.19 -2.79 16.62
CA ASP A 242 9.33 -2.86 17.52
C ASP A 242 9.83 -4.30 17.61
N VAL A 243 11.13 -4.47 17.41
CA VAL A 243 11.79 -5.77 17.35
C VAL A 243 12.88 -5.81 18.41
N ASN A 244 12.76 -6.76 19.35
CA ASN A 244 13.75 -6.97 20.40
C ASN A 244 14.76 -8.02 19.95
N GLN A 245 15.68 -7.59 19.10
CA GLN A 245 16.77 -8.40 18.55
C GLN A 245 18.06 -7.61 18.54
N LYS A 246 19.18 -8.30 18.73
CA LYS A 246 20.51 -7.68 18.76
C LYS A 246 21.00 -7.38 17.35
N ILE A 247 21.51 -6.16 17.16
CA ILE A 247 22.27 -5.80 15.96
C ILE A 247 23.73 -5.64 16.36
N SER A 248 24.61 -6.38 15.66
CA SER A 248 26.05 -6.39 15.92
C SER A 248 26.87 -6.18 14.65
N VAL A 249 28.11 -5.67 14.81
CA VAL A 249 29.13 -5.65 13.78
C VAL A 249 30.36 -6.38 14.34
N GLY A 250 30.72 -7.51 13.74
CA GLY A 250 31.64 -8.44 14.35
C GLY A 250 31.07 -8.99 15.67
N GLU A 251 31.85 -8.91 16.74
CA GLU A 251 31.45 -9.32 18.09
C GLU A 251 30.77 -8.21 18.92
N GLU A 252 30.83 -6.96 18.43
CA GLU A 252 30.29 -5.81 19.15
C GLU A 252 28.80 -5.63 18.92
N VAL A 253 27.99 -5.65 19.99
CA VAL A 253 26.54 -5.39 19.96
C VAL A 253 26.31 -3.90 20.12
N PHE A 254 25.66 -3.28 19.15
CA PHE A 254 25.33 -1.85 19.13
C PHE A 254 23.90 -1.56 19.57
N TYR A 255 22.95 -2.41 19.20
CA TYR A 255 21.54 -2.24 19.52
C TYR A 255 20.95 -3.56 19.99
N THR A 256 20.00 -3.49 20.92
CA THR A 256 19.25 -4.64 21.45
C THR A 256 17.80 -4.63 21.01
N GLN A 257 17.38 -3.51 20.46
CA GLN A 257 16.04 -3.30 19.88
C GLN A 257 16.12 -2.32 18.72
N TYR A 258 15.19 -2.44 17.81
CA TYR A 258 15.03 -1.53 16.68
C TYR A 258 13.57 -1.54 16.21
N LYS A 259 13.18 -0.54 15.41
CA LYS A 259 11.88 -0.53 14.73
C LYS A 259 12.09 -0.95 13.28
N CYS A 260 11.32 -1.96 12.84
CA CYS A 260 11.27 -2.37 11.44
C CYS A 260 10.07 -1.71 10.78
N ILE A 261 10.30 -0.92 9.72
CA ILE A 261 9.25 -0.20 8.99
C ILE A 261 9.25 -0.72 7.55
N ALA A 262 8.07 -1.09 7.03
CA ALA A 262 7.91 -1.33 5.60
C ALA A 262 7.74 0.03 4.89
N ASP A 263 8.56 0.29 3.86
CA ASP A 263 8.39 1.49 3.05
C ASP A 263 7.31 1.32 1.98
N SER A 264 6.88 2.43 1.38
CA SER A 264 5.82 2.47 0.35
C SER A 264 6.17 1.71 -0.94
N ASN A 265 7.43 1.30 -1.13
CA ASN A 265 7.91 0.55 -2.30
C ASN A 265 8.11 -0.94 -2.00
N GLY A 266 7.68 -1.42 -0.83
CA GLY A 266 7.89 -2.79 -0.37
C GLY A 266 9.32 -3.04 0.15
N GLY A 267 10.10 -1.98 0.37
CA GLY A 267 11.39 -2.03 1.01
C GLY A 267 11.28 -2.12 2.54
N MET A 268 12.39 -2.46 3.18
CA MET A 268 12.49 -2.54 4.62
C MET A 268 13.45 -1.46 5.14
N VAL A 269 12.97 -0.68 6.10
CA VAL A 269 13.74 0.32 6.83
C VAL A 269 13.88 -0.13 8.28
N LEU A 270 15.11 -0.20 8.77
CA LEU A 270 15.43 -0.39 10.18
C LEU A 270 15.70 0.97 10.81
N VAL A 271 14.86 1.38 11.76
CA VAL A 271 15.13 2.54 12.61
C VAL A 271 15.80 2.04 13.88
N VAL A 272 17.13 2.10 13.90
CA VAL A 272 17.94 1.53 14.99
C VAL A 272 18.11 2.52 16.15
N SER A 273 17.95 3.81 15.83
CA SER A 273 17.91 4.90 16.82
C SER A 273 17.17 6.10 16.24
N PRO A 274 16.83 7.14 17.03
CA PRO A 274 16.31 8.39 16.49
C PRO A 274 17.26 9.09 15.50
N ASN A 275 18.57 8.80 15.55
CA ASN A 275 19.57 9.39 14.67
C ASN A 275 19.83 8.58 13.41
N LEU A 276 19.49 7.27 13.38
CA LEU A 276 19.97 6.36 12.34
C LEU A 276 18.86 5.43 11.81
N GLU A 277 18.61 5.54 10.52
CA GLU A 277 17.76 4.66 9.71
C GLU A 277 18.60 3.93 8.67
N ILE A 278 18.34 2.63 8.47
CA ILE A 278 19.01 1.78 7.47
C ILE A 278 17.96 1.26 6.49
N ARG A 279 18.11 1.57 5.21
CA ARG A 279 17.25 1.08 4.12
C ARG A 279 17.89 -0.13 3.48
N LEU A 280 17.46 -1.32 3.86
CA LEU A 280 18.10 -2.57 3.43
C LEU A 280 18.01 -2.80 1.92
N THR A 281 16.87 -2.50 1.31
CA THR A 281 16.65 -2.70 -0.12
C THR A 281 17.41 -1.73 -1.01
N GLU A 282 17.68 -0.51 -0.53
CA GLU A 282 18.40 0.51 -1.27
C GLU A 282 19.90 0.55 -0.96
N ASN A 283 20.34 -0.22 0.03
CA ASN A 283 21.69 -0.20 0.55
C ASN A 283 22.13 1.22 0.98
N LYS A 284 21.23 1.96 1.62
CA LYS A 284 21.40 3.35 2.06
C LYS A 284 21.16 3.50 3.55
N PHE A 285 21.73 4.52 4.14
CA PHE A 285 21.41 4.96 5.49
C PHE A 285 21.10 6.46 5.54
N ASN A 286 20.31 6.85 6.53
CA ASN A 286 20.03 8.23 6.85
C ASN A 286 20.48 8.49 8.29
N PHE A 287 21.41 9.43 8.45
CA PHE A 287 21.96 9.81 9.75
C PHE A 287 21.69 11.28 10.04
N LYS A 288 21.09 11.55 11.19
CA LYS A 288 20.77 12.91 11.67
C LYS A 288 21.13 13.01 13.13
N ILE A 289 21.57 14.17 13.57
CA ILE A 289 21.88 14.44 14.98
C ILE A 289 20.61 14.97 15.66
N GLN A 290 19.95 14.14 16.48
CA GLN A 290 18.67 14.47 17.14
C GLN A 290 18.69 14.21 18.65
N THR A 291 19.69 13.49 19.17
CA THR A 291 19.73 13.04 20.57
C THR A 291 21.03 13.45 21.27
N SER A 292 21.28 12.88 22.44
CA SER A 292 22.49 13.15 23.23
C SER A 292 23.76 12.72 22.50
N LEU A 293 24.90 13.36 22.84
CA LEU A 293 26.21 13.03 22.29
C LEU A 293 26.58 11.54 22.47
N LYS A 294 26.16 10.92 23.58
CA LYS A 294 26.38 9.51 23.87
C LYS A 294 25.70 8.61 22.81
N GLU A 295 24.44 8.88 22.49
CA GLU A 295 23.68 8.11 21.50
C GLU A 295 24.19 8.35 20.07
N VAL A 296 24.44 9.62 19.74
CA VAL A 296 25.01 9.99 18.43
C VAL A 296 26.39 9.36 18.24
N SER A 297 27.24 9.30 19.27
CA SER A 297 28.53 8.63 19.19
C SER A 297 28.44 7.12 19.04
N ARG A 298 27.49 6.45 19.70
CA ARG A 298 27.20 5.03 19.46
C ARG A 298 26.85 4.77 18.00
N ASP A 299 25.95 5.58 17.45
CA ASP A 299 25.48 5.46 16.09
C ASP A 299 26.60 5.77 15.06
N ALA A 300 27.46 6.74 15.37
CA ALA A 300 28.65 7.06 14.59
C ALA A 300 29.66 5.89 14.59
N ARG A 301 29.91 5.28 15.75
CA ARG A 301 30.78 4.09 15.86
C ARG A 301 30.22 2.92 15.06
N PHE A 302 28.93 2.68 15.14
CA PHE A 302 28.26 1.64 14.36
C PHE A 302 28.51 1.84 12.85
N LEU A 303 28.28 3.05 12.32
CA LEU A 303 28.50 3.37 10.90
C LEU A 303 29.97 3.20 10.48
N LEU A 304 30.91 3.64 11.28
CA LEU A 304 32.35 3.48 11.02
C LEU A 304 32.74 2.00 11.02
N ARG A 305 32.25 1.20 11.97
CA ARG A 305 32.47 -0.24 12.03
C ARG A 305 31.81 -0.96 10.85
N LEU A 306 30.58 -0.58 10.50
CA LEU A 306 29.87 -1.13 9.35
C LEU A 306 30.64 -0.89 8.04
N LYS A 307 31.18 0.30 7.85
CA LYS A 307 32.02 0.62 6.70
C LYS A 307 33.27 -0.28 6.61
N SER A 308 33.94 -0.55 7.73
CA SER A 308 35.14 -1.40 7.75
C SER A 308 34.82 -2.87 7.56
N ALA A 309 33.70 -3.37 8.14
CA ALA A 309 33.34 -4.77 8.13
C ALA A 309 32.52 -5.18 6.90
N ASN A 310 31.93 -4.22 6.19
CA ASN A 310 30.99 -4.42 5.08
C ASN A 310 29.83 -5.39 5.39
N SER A 311 29.55 -5.60 6.66
CA SER A 311 28.47 -6.49 7.10
C SER A 311 28.06 -6.20 8.55
N PHE A 312 26.81 -6.49 8.86
CA PHE A 312 26.29 -6.53 10.23
C PHE A 312 25.45 -7.80 10.43
N ALA A 313 25.12 -8.13 11.65
CA ALA A 313 24.29 -9.27 11.98
C ALA A 313 23.09 -8.87 12.83
N ILE A 314 21.94 -9.53 12.59
CA ILE A 314 20.75 -9.49 13.43
C ILE A 314 20.55 -10.88 14.00
N GLU A 315 20.60 -11.03 15.32
CA GLU A 315 20.51 -12.33 16.01
C GLU A 315 21.43 -13.40 15.38
N GLY A 316 22.67 -13.01 14.99
CA GLY A 316 23.63 -13.90 14.35
C GLY A 316 23.46 -14.12 12.85
N HIS A 317 22.34 -13.72 12.26
CA HIS A 317 22.15 -13.76 10.81
C HIS A 317 22.88 -12.60 10.14
N ARG A 318 23.86 -12.93 9.31
CA ARG A 318 24.75 -11.95 8.69
C ARG A 318 24.15 -11.34 7.43
N PHE A 319 24.15 -10.01 7.36
CA PHE A 319 23.75 -9.21 6.20
C PHE A 319 25.01 -8.55 5.62
N GLN A 320 25.27 -8.79 4.34
CA GLN A 320 26.35 -8.11 3.64
C GLN A 320 25.87 -6.77 3.11
N TYR A 321 26.66 -5.74 3.37
CA TYR A 321 26.44 -4.40 2.86
C TYR A 321 27.47 -4.14 1.75
N VAL A 322 27.03 -4.18 0.49
CA VAL A 322 27.93 -3.95 -0.63
C VAL A 322 28.11 -2.45 -0.82
N ASN A 323 29.32 -1.95 -0.52
CA ASN A 323 29.72 -0.54 -0.67
C ASN A 323 28.82 0.46 0.07
N LEU A 324 29.00 0.59 1.37
CA LEU A 324 28.47 1.73 2.11
C LEU A 324 29.12 3.01 1.54
N ASN A 325 28.43 3.67 0.63
CA ASN A 325 28.91 4.91 0.01
C ASN A 325 28.82 6.05 1.02
N MET A 326 29.85 6.14 1.89
CA MET A 326 29.96 7.17 2.91
C MET A 326 30.85 8.29 2.36
N PRO A 327 30.31 9.51 2.18
CA PRO A 327 31.10 10.65 1.76
C PRO A 327 32.27 10.90 2.70
N PRO A 328 33.49 11.25 2.21
CA PRO A 328 34.66 11.45 3.06
C PRO A 328 34.45 12.49 4.17
N GLU A 329 33.64 13.53 3.88
CA GLU A 329 33.33 14.57 4.85
C GLU A 329 32.47 14.04 6.00
N LEU A 330 31.49 13.19 5.70
CA LEU A 330 30.67 12.54 6.72
C LEU A 330 31.54 11.60 7.58
N GLU A 331 32.43 10.83 6.98
CA GLU A 331 33.33 9.97 7.73
C GLU A 331 34.19 10.76 8.72
N LYS A 332 34.73 11.91 8.29
CA LYS A 332 35.49 12.82 9.14
C LYS A 332 34.64 13.35 10.31
N GLN A 333 33.40 13.75 10.03
CA GLN A 333 32.47 14.19 11.07
C GLN A 333 32.13 13.08 12.08
N LEU A 334 31.89 11.85 11.62
CA LEU A 334 31.61 10.70 12.49
C LEU A 334 32.83 10.38 13.40
N LYS A 335 34.03 10.40 12.86
CA LYS A 335 35.27 10.24 13.65
C LYS A 335 35.39 11.32 14.71
N TYR A 336 35.19 12.59 14.33
CA TYR A 336 35.22 13.70 15.28
C TYR A 336 34.22 13.55 16.43
N ILE A 337 32.97 13.10 16.15
CA ILE A 337 31.97 12.86 17.17
C ILE A 337 32.44 11.77 18.17
N VAL A 338 33.01 10.69 17.65
CA VAL A 338 33.52 9.61 18.50
C VAL A 338 34.69 10.09 19.38
N ASP A 339 35.67 10.78 18.78
CA ASP A 339 36.84 11.31 19.48
C ASP A 339 36.43 12.33 20.54
N LEU A 340 35.46 13.19 20.26
CA LEU A 340 34.91 14.15 21.20
C LEU A 340 34.32 13.46 22.44
N LEU A 341 33.49 12.44 22.24
CA LEU A 341 32.90 11.69 23.37
C LEU A 341 34.01 11.03 24.22
N ASP A 342 34.99 10.43 23.57
CA ASP A 342 36.06 9.73 24.29
C ASP A 342 36.94 10.74 25.06
N THR A 343 37.21 11.91 24.51
CA THR A 343 37.89 13.02 25.19
C THR A 343 37.11 13.52 26.41
N LEU A 344 35.76 13.74 26.24
CA LEU A 344 34.91 14.19 27.34
C LEU A 344 34.82 13.18 28.48
N LYS A 345 34.83 11.88 28.17
CA LYS A 345 34.86 10.82 29.19
C LYS A 345 36.20 10.82 29.98
N MET A 346 37.32 11.16 29.35
CA MET A 346 38.62 11.23 30.04
C MET A 346 38.67 12.35 31.09
N ILE A 347 37.84 13.36 30.97
CA ILE A 347 37.74 14.49 31.92
C ILE A 347 36.47 14.41 32.81
N ASP A 348 35.86 13.23 32.91
CA ASP A 348 34.64 12.98 33.70
C ASP A 348 33.49 13.95 33.43
N PHE A 349 33.37 14.42 32.20
CA PHE A 349 32.26 15.30 31.78
C PHE A 349 30.96 14.51 31.62
N ASP A 350 29.85 15.06 32.15
CA ASP A 350 28.52 14.42 31.95
C ASP A 350 28.04 14.57 30.50
N VAL A 351 28.11 13.46 29.78
CA VAL A 351 27.72 13.37 28.35
C VAL A 351 26.25 13.03 28.12
N ASN A 352 25.43 12.97 29.18
CA ASN A 352 24.00 12.64 29.08
C ASN A 352 23.12 13.89 28.84
N THR A 353 23.69 15.09 28.98
CA THR A 353 23.00 16.36 28.64
C THR A 353 22.78 16.50 27.13
N LYS A 354 21.61 17.02 26.73
CA LYS A 354 21.28 17.31 25.34
C LYS A 354 22.01 18.54 24.83
#